data_70783d62635afb101a0029ad800ac4a2
#
_entry.id   70783d62635afb101a0029ad800ac4a2
#
_cell.length_a   1.000
_cell.length_b   1.000
_cell.length_c   1.000
_cell.angle_alpha   90.00
_cell.angle_beta   90.00
_cell.angle_gamma   90.00
#
_symmetry.space_group_name_H-M   'P 1'
#
loop_
_entity.id
_entity.type
_entity.pdbx_description
1 polymer ?
#
loop_
_entity_poly.entity_id
_entity_poly.type
_entity_poly.pdbx_seq_one_letter_code
_entity_poly.pdbx_strand_id
1 'polypeptide(L)'
;FGSQIISKTNKSPRVIVGHDYRSYSEEVKKKLIEGLIETGCNIEDIGLSLSPTAYFAQFSLNADAVAMVTASHNENGWTGIKMGIEKGLTHSPDEMNELKKIVLEKKFIKGKGKYKEIQGFKEIYINNLIKNKIKKRLKVVVACGNGTAGIFAPKALRGIGCEVVELDCNLDYNFPKYNPNPEDLKMLHAISVSVSENNADVGFGFDGDGDRVGVIDNTGKEIFSDKVGLLIARNLATNHKNK
;
A
#
# COMPACT_ATOMS: atom_id res chain seq x y z
N PHE A 1 11.07 -16.47 5.21
CA PHE A 1 10.23 -16.21 4.02
C PHE A 1 10.94 -16.73 2.76
N GLY A 2 12.20 -16.34 2.45
CA GLY A 2 12.91 -16.82 1.28
C GLY A 2 12.98 -18.36 1.17
N SER A 3 13.28 -19.04 2.27
CA SER A 3 13.27 -20.52 2.31
C SER A 3 11.90 -21.11 2.01
N GLN A 4 10.83 -20.48 2.47
CA GLN A 4 9.46 -20.89 2.18
C GLN A 4 9.12 -20.74 0.70
N ILE A 5 9.48 -19.62 0.07
CA ILE A 5 9.25 -19.42 -1.37
C ILE A 5 10.00 -20.48 -2.19
N ILE A 6 11.27 -20.70 -1.88
CA ILE A 6 12.10 -21.66 -2.61
C ILE A 6 11.56 -23.09 -2.49
N SER A 7 11.11 -23.51 -1.30
CA SER A 7 10.50 -24.83 -1.12
C SER A 7 9.23 -25.03 -1.93
N LYS A 8 8.47 -23.96 -2.20
CA LYS A 8 7.25 -23.99 -3.03
C LYS A 8 7.53 -23.89 -4.53
N THR A 9 8.61 -23.21 -4.94
CA THR A 9 8.89 -22.93 -6.36
C THR A 9 9.99 -23.79 -6.97
N ASN A 10 10.89 -24.35 -6.15
CA ASN A 10 12.07 -25.12 -6.55
C ASN A 10 12.99 -24.39 -7.55
N LYS A 11 13.07 -23.05 -7.46
CA LYS A 11 13.88 -22.19 -8.35
C LYS A 11 14.34 -20.95 -7.60
N SER A 12 15.16 -20.12 -8.23
CA SER A 12 15.56 -18.81 -7.70
C SER A 12 14.42 -17.79 -7.93
N PRO A 13 13.51 -17.62 -6.99
CA PRO A 13 12.31 -16.81 -7.18
C PRO A 13 12.65 -15.32 -7.23
N ARG A 14 11.83 -14.56 -7.97
CA ARG A 14 11.86 -13.11 -8.00
C ARG A 14 10.90 -12.57 -6.95
N VAL A 15 11.40 -11.69 -6.08
CA VAL A 15 10.64 -11.12 -4.95
C VAL A 15 10.62 -9.60 -5.06
N ILE A 16 9.42 -9.03 -5.15
CA ILE A 16 9.22 -7.59 -5.03
C ILE A 16 9.41 -7.19 -3.57
N VAL A 17 10.19 -6.14 -3.32
CA VAL A 17 10.34 -5.56 -1.99
C VAL A 17 10.10 -4.06 -2.04
N GLY A 18 9.29 -3.55 -1.10
CA GLY A 18 9.02 -2.13 -0.91
C GLY A 18 8.94 -1.77 0.57
N HIS A 19 8.81 -0.48 0.87
CA HIS A 19 8.61 0.01 2.24
C HIS A 19 7.74 1.27 2.30
N ASP A 20 7.08 1.50 3.44
CA ASP A 20 6.37 2.73 3.75
C ASP A 20 7.30 3.84 4.27
N TYR A 21 6.75 5.05 4.47
CA TYR A 21 7.52 6.19 4.97
C TYR A 21 7.50 6.24 6.51
N ARG A 22 8.38 5.42 7.11
CA ARG A 22 8.72 5.50 8.54
C ARG A 22 10.24 5.56 8.68
N SER A 23 10.73 6.21 9.73
CA SER A 23 12.18 6.46 9.90
C SER A 23 13.04 5.20 9.88
N TYR A 24 12.47 4.06 10.25
CA TYR A 24 13.14 2.76 10.37
C TYR A 24 12.78 1.77 9.25
N SER A 25 11.78 2.05 8.40
CA SER A 25 11.30 1.09 7.40
C SER A 25 12.36 0.74 6.35
N GLU A 26 13.17 1.71 5.93
CA GLU A 26 14.24 1.46 4.97
C GLU A 26 15.33 0.55 5.53
N GLU A 27 15.70 0.70 6.81
CA GLU A 27 16.70 -0.16 7.45
C GLU A 27 16.17 -1.59 7.60
N VAL A 28 14.92 -1.75 8.04
CA VAL A 28 14.25 -3.06 8.12
C VAL A 28 14.20 -3.72 6.73
N LYS A 29 13.85 -2.94 5.68
CA LYS A 29 13.87 -3.43 4.29
C LYS A 29 15.26 -3.93 3.88
N LYS A 30 16.33 -3.20 4.19
CA LYS A 30 17.71 -3.63 3.87
C LYS A 30 18.04 -4.99 4.50
N LYS A 31 17.68 -5.20 5.77
CA LYS A 31 17.88 -6.48 6.46
C LYS A 31 17.02 -7.60 5.90
N LEU A 32 15.79 -7.31 5.52
CA LEU A 32 14.93 -8.27 4.81
C LEU A 32 15.56 -8.70 3.48
N ILE A 33 16.06 -7.76 2.69
CA ILE A 33 16.71 -8.00 1.40
C ILE A 33 17.96 -8.88 1.57
N GLU A 34 18.84 -8.54 2.54
CA GLU A 34 20.01 -9.34 2.87
C GLU A 34 19.63 -10.80 3.13
N GLY A 35 18.67 -11.04 4.01
CA GLY A 35 18.21 -12.39 4.33
C GLY A 35 17.55 -13.12 3.16
N LEU A 36 16.82 -12.45 2.29
CA LEU A 36 16.24 -13.04 1.09
C LEU A 36 17.32 -13.45 0.08
N ILE A 37 18.33 -12.61 -0.14
CA ILE A 37 19.47 -12.90 -1.03
C ILE A 37 20.26 -14.10 -0.54
N GLU A 38 20.50 -14.22 0.77
CA GLU A 38 21.19 -15.34 1.39
C GLU A 38 20.45 -16.68 1.23
N THR A 39 19.14 -16.66 0.95
CA THR A 39 18.37 -17.85 0.64
C THR A 39 18.36 -18.20 -0.86
N GLY A 40 18.83 -17.29 -1.73
CA GLY A 40 18.85 -17.49 -3.19
C GLY A 40 17.71 -16.79 -3.94
N CYS A 41 16.95 -15.90 -3.28
CA CYS A 41 15.92 -15.11 -3.93
C CYS A 41 16.53 -13.93 -4.71
N ASN A 42 15.99 -13.66 -5.90
CA ASN A 42 16.33 -12.47 -6.68
C ASN A 42 15.40 -11.32 -6.30
N ILE A 43 15.96 -10.22 -5.85
CA ILE A 43 15.21 -9.08 -5.32
C ILE A 43 15.01 -8.02 -6.41
N GLU A 44 13.77 -7.54 -6.50
CA GLU A 44 13.37 -6.37 -7.26
C GLU A 44 12.83 -5.32 -6.27
N ASP A 45 13.71 -4.39 -5.88
CA ASP A 45 13.40 -3.33 -4.91
C ASP A 45 12.70 -2.17 -5.62
N ILE A 46 11.45 -1.89 -5.25
CA ILE A 46 10.66 -0.78 -5.79
C ILE A 46 10.71 0.47 -4.90
N GLY A 47 11.51 0.46 -3.84
CA GLY A 47 11.73 1.59 -2.95
C GLY A 47 10.51 1.96 -2.10
N LEU A 48 10.38 3.28 -1.84
CA LEU A 48 9.25 3.85 -1.11
C LEU A 48 7.95 3.65 -1.88
N SER A 49 7.01 2.92 -1.28
CA SER A 49 5.83 2.39 -1.96
C SER A 49 4.61 2.33 -1.05
N LEU A 50 3.44 2.23 -1.65
CA LEU A 50 2.22 1.79 -0.99
C LEU A 50 2.11 0.26 -1.03
N SER A 51 1.36 -0.35 -0.10
CA SER A 51 1.02 -1.77 -0.18
C SER A 51 0.35 -2.15 -1.51
N PRO A 52 -0.65 -1.41 -2.02
CA PRO A 52 -1.19 -1.66 -3.36
C PRO A 52 -0.17 -1.54 -4.50
N THR A 53 0.83 -0.65 -4.37
CA THR A 53 1.91 -0.54 -5.36
C THR A 53 2.77 -1.80 -5.40
N ALA A 54 3.07 -2.38 -4.22
CA ALA A 54 3.86 -3.61 -4.13
C ALA A 54 3.13 -4.80 -4.76
N TYR A 55 1.83 -4.95 -4.50
CA TYR A 55 1.01 -5.97 -5.15
C TYR A 55 0.91 -5.75 -6.67
N PHE A 56 0.71 -4.51 -7.11
CA PHE A 56 0.72 -4.19 -8.54
C PHE A 56 2.07 -4.53 -9.20
N ALA A 57 3.18 -4.32 -8.49
CA ALA A 57 4.51 -4.70 -8.98
C ALA A 57 4.65 -6.22 -9.15
N GLN A 58 4.13 -7.02 -8.21
CA GLN A 58 4.13 -8.48 -8.32
C GLN A 58 3.43 -8.95 -9.62
N PHE A 59 2.29 -8.32 -9.97
CA PHE A 59 1.58 -8.63 -11.22
C PHE A 59 2.33 -8.13 -12.45
N SER A 60 2.68 -6.85 -12.48
CA SER A 60 3.19 -6.18 -13.68
C SER A 60 4.60 -6.63 -14.07
N LEU A 61 5.42 -7.00 -13.09
CA LEU A 61 6.76 -7.55 -13.30
C LEU A 61 6.78 -9.09 -13.34
N ASN A 62 5.62 -9.71 -13.14
CA ASN A 62 5.47 -11.16 -13.07
C ASN A 62 6.43 -11.82 -12.05
N ALA A 63 6.51 -11.24 -10.85
CA ALA A 63 7.33 -11.77 -9.77
C ALA A 63 6.63 -12.92 -9.02
N ASP A 64 7.42 -13.79 -8.40
CA ASP A 64 6.94 -14.99 -7.70
C ASP A 64 6.37 -14.65 -6.31
N ALA A 65 6.88 -13.57 -5.69
CA ALA A 65 6.46 -13.17 -4.34
C ALA A 65 6.59 -11.66 -4.13
N VAL A 66 5.99 -11.18 -3.04
CA VAL A 66 6.05 -9.78 -2.60
C VAL A 66 6.29 -9.72 -1.09
N ALA A 67 7.07 -8.73 -0.66
CA ALA A 67 7.27 -8.36 0.73
C ALA A 67 7.25 -6.84 0.89
N MET A 68 6.33 -6.33 1.67
CA MET A 68 6.16 -4.90 1.94
C MET A 68 6.43 -4.61 3.40
N VAL A 69 7.47 -3.83 3.69
CA VAL A 69 7.78 -3.37 5.05
C VAL A 69 6.88 -2.21 5.40
N THR A 70 5.99 -2.41 6.35
CA THR A 70 5.00 -1.42 6.78
C THR A 70 4.44 -1.72 8.16
N ALA A 71 4.05 -0.68 8.88
CA ALA A 71 3.20 -0.83 10.05
C ALA A 71 1.73 -0.45 9.77
N SER A 72 1.36 -0.22 8.47
CA SER A 72 0.01 0.15 8.08
C SER A 72 -0.48 1.40 8.86
N HIS A 73 -1.62 1.31 9.53
CA HIS A 73 -2.23 2.37 10.33
C HIS A 73 -1.73 2.44 11.79
N ASN A 74 -0.79 1.58 12.19
CA ASN A 74 -0.28 1.60 13.57
C ASN A 74 0.54 2.88 13.84
N GLU A 75 0.65 3.23 15.11
CA GLU A 75 1.49 4.33 15.57
C GLU A 75 2.98 4.08 15.30
N ASN A 76 3.78 5.13 15.42
CA ASN A 76 5.24 4.98 15.35
C ASN A 76 5.77 4.04 16.45
N GLY A 77 6.85 3.32 16.13
CA GLY A 77 7.41 2.28 16.98
C GLY A 77 6.98 0.86 16.59
N TRP A 78 5.92 0.71 15.78
CA TRP A 78 5.52 -0.56 15.20
C TRP A 78 6.11 -0.73 13.80
N THR A 79 6.44 -1.96 13.46
CA THR A 79 6.79 -2.37 12.10
C THR A 79 6.36 -3.80 11.84
N GLY A 80 6.22 -4.15 10.58
CA GLY A 80 5.89 -5.49 10.15
C GLY A 80 6.25 -5.70 8.68
N ILE A 81 5.93 -6.88 8.19
CA ILE A 81 6.15 -7.23 6.78
C ILE A 81 4.88 -7.90 6.28
N LYS A 82 4.20 -7.26 5.33
CA LYS A 82 3.14 -7.91 4.55
C LYS A 82 3.82 -8.79 3.50
N MET A 83 3.49 -10.08 3.48
CA MET A 83 4.10 -11.06 2.59
C MET A 83 3.05 -11.79 1.77
N GLY A 84 3.38 -12.13 0.54
CA GLY A 84 2.53 -12.94 -0.33
C GLY A 84 3.36 -13.72 -1.35
N ILE A 85 2.99 -14.98 -1.57
CA ILE A 85 3.54 -15.84 -2.62
C ILE A 85 2.54 -15.89 -3.78
N GLU A 86 1.28 -16.13 -3.46
CA GLU A 86 0.22 -16.06 -4.46
C GLU A 86 -0.11 -14.61 -4.83
N LYS A 87 -0.25 -14.34 -6.12
CA LYS A 87 -0.47 -12.98 -6.62
C LYS A 87 -1.78 -12.38 -6.10
N GLY A 88 -1.64 -11.20 -5.48
CA GLY A 88 -2.75 -10.45 -4.92
C GLY A 88 -3.24 -10.91 -3.55
N LEU A 89 -2.63 -11.93 -2.96
CA LEU A 89 -2.96 -12.43 -1.64
C LEU A 89 -1.81 -12.23 -0.66
N THR A 90 -2.14 -11.89 0.57
CA THR A 90 -1.22 -11.97 1.72
C THR A 90 -1.17 -13.39 2.24
N HIS A 91 -0.13 -13.71 3.01
CA HIS A 91 -0.02 -15.01 3.69
C HIS A 91 -1.28 -15.35 4.47
N SER A 92 -1.79 -16.55 4.21
CA SER A 92 -2.84 -17.18 5.02
C SER A 92 -2.30 -17.56 6.42
N PRO A 93 -3.17 -17.84 7.39
CA PRO A 93 -2.76 -18.37 8.69
C PRO A 93 -1.89 -19.64 8.58
N ASP A 94 -2.18 -20.52 7.63
CA ASP A 94 -1.41 -21.75 7.41
C ASP A 94 0.00 -21.46 6.89
N GLU A 95 0.14 -20.52 5.96
CA GLU A 95 1.44 -20.07 5.46
C GLU A 95 2.26 -19.36 6.54
N MET A 96 1.63 -18.61 7.42
CA MET A 96 2.29 -18.02 8.59
C MET A 96 2.74 -19.09 9.59
N ASN A 97 1.94 -20.14 9.82
CA ASN A 97 2.33 -21.26 10.66
C ASN A 97 3.51 -22.06 10.06
N GLU A 98 3.52 -22.25 8.75
CA GLU A 98 4.66 -22.85 8.02
C GLU A 98 5.93 -22.02 8.20
N LEU A 99 5.85 -20.69 7.98
CA LEU A 99 6.94 -19.76 8.19
C LEU A 99 7.48 -19.82 9.62
N LYS A 100 6.58 -19.83 10.62
CA LYS A 100 6.92 -19.97 12.02
C LYS A 100 7.71 -21.27 12.30
N LYS A 101 7.30 -22.41 11.72
CA LYS A 101 8.03 -23.69 11.85
C LYS A 101 9.43 -23.60 11.26
N ILE A 102 9.58 -23.02 10.06
CA ILE A 102 10.89 -22.82 9.41
C ILE A 102 11.84 -22.05 10.33
N VAL A 103 11.33 -21.01 11.00
CA VAL A 103 12.12 -20.16 11.90
C VAL A 103 12.50 -20.93 13.17
N LEU A 104 11.53 -21.57 13.84
CA LEU A 104 11.75 -22.27 15.10
C LEU A 104 12.67 -23.49 14.93
N GLU A 105 12.54 -24.22 13.83
CA GLU A 105 13.36 -25.39 13.49
C GLU A 105 14.67 -25.03 12.79
N LYS A 106 14.92 -23.73 12.55
CA LYS A 106 16.11 -23.22 11.84
C LYS A 106 16.34 -23.87 10.47
N LYS A 107 15.27 -24.25 9.79
CA LYS A 107 15.30 -24.88 8.46
C LYS A 107 15.50 -23.84 7.35
N PHE A 108 16.64 -23.15 7.40
CA PHE A 108 16.96 -22.11 6.43
C PHE A 108 17.68 -22.72 5.21
N ILE A 109 17.16 -22.43 4.03
CA ILE A 109 17.85 -22.74 2.77
C ILE A 109 18.95 -21.69 2.58
N LYS A 110 20.13 -22.12 2.15
CA LYS A 110 21.24 -21.23 1.79
C LYS A 110 21.38 -21.17 0.27
N GLY A 111 21.57 -19.96 -0.26
CA GLY A 111 21.72 -19.74 -1.68
C GLY A 111 22.40 -18.39 -1.96
N LYS A 112 22.43 -18.01 -3.22
CA LYS A 112 22.95 -16.72 -3.69
C LYS A 112 21.93 -16.11 -4.64
N GLY A 113 21.19 -15.10 -4.17
CA GLY A 113 20.31 -14.28 -4.98
C GLY A 113 21.02 -13.07 -5.57
N LYS A 114 20.26 -12.29 -6.34
CA LYS A 114 20.70 -11.03 -6.94
C LYS A 114 19.82 -9.89 -6.43
N TYR A 115 20.36 -8.68 -6.44
CA TYR A 115 19.64 -7.45 -6.15
C TYR A 115 19.52 -6.60 -7.41
N LYS A 116 18.33 -6.02 -7.60
CA LYS A 116 18.05 -5.04 -8.64
C LYS A 116 17.09 -3.99 -8.08
N GLU A 117 17.48 -2.73 -8.16
CA GLU A 117 16.58 -1.61 -7.93
C GLU A 117 15.72 -1.34 -9.18
N ILE A 118 14.42 -1.17 -9.00
CA ILE A 118 13.47 -0.80 -10.05
C ILE A 118 13.16 0.69 -9.91
N GLN A 119 13.94 1.50 -10.58
CA GLN A 119 13.76 2.95 -10.55
C GLN A 119 12.45 3.39 -11.22
N GLY A 120 11.82 4.44 -10.67
CA GLY A 120 10.64 5.06 -11.25
C GLY A 120 9.36 4.22 -11.16
N PHE A 121 9.31 3.16 -10.36
CA PHE A 121 8.13 2.29 -10.28
C PHE A 121 6.89 3.03 -9.76
N LYS A 122 7.06 4.03 -8.91
CA LYS A 122 5.98 4.93 -8.46
C LYS A 122 5.25 5.58 -9.65
N GLU A 123 5.99 6.11 -10.58
CA GLU A 123 5.45 6.75 -11.79
C GLU A 123 4.72 5.75 -12.69
N ILE A 124 5.22 4.53 -12.81
CA ILE A 124 4.56 3.43 -13.53
C ILE A 124 3.20 3.13 -12.90
N TYR A 125 3.14 3.02 -11.57
CA TYR A 125 1.90 2.77 -10.84
C TYR A 125 0.91 3.93 -11.00
N ILE A 126 1.33 5.18 -10.75
CA ILE A 126 0.48 6.36 -10.92
C ILE A 126 -0.05 6.45 -12.36
N ASN A 127 0.80 6.25 -13.36
CA ASN A 127 0.39 6.27 -14.76
C ASN A 127 -0.64 5.18 -15.09
N ASN A 128 -0.57 4.04 -14.41
CA ASN A 128 -1.59 3.01 -14.55
C ASN A 128 -2.94 3.44 -13.95
N LEU A 129 -2.94 4.07 -12.78
CA LEU A 129 -4.15 4.55 -12.11
C LEU A 129 -4.88 5.63 -12.92
N ILE A 130 -4.14 6.53 -13.57
CA ILE A 130 -4.69 7.68 -14.28
C ILE A 130 -5.15 7.40 -15.73
N LYS A 131 -5.09 6.14 -16.17
CA LYS A 131 -5.58 5.74 -17.51
C LYS A 131 -7.06 6.05 -17.71
N ASN A 132 -7.86 5.86 -16.67
CA ASN A 132 -9.29 6.11 -16.72
C ASN A 132 -9.60 7.46 -16.10
N LYS A 133 -10.03 8.42 -16.95
CA LYS A 133 -10.42 9.75 -16.51
C LYS A 133 -11.87 9.75 -16.01
N ILE A 134 -12.17 10.57 -15.01
CA ILE A 134 -13.54 10.84 -14.62
C ILE A 134 -14.19 11.82 -15.60
N LYS A 135 -15.50 11.67 -15.85
CA LYS A 135 -16.25 12.54 -16.77
C LYS A 135 -16.64 13.88 -16.14
N LYS A 136 -16.94 13.87 -14.84
CA LYS A 136 -17.33 15.06 -14.06
C LYS A 136 -16.13 15.57 -13.29
N ARG A 137 -15.82 16.85 -13.39
CA ARG A 137 -14.81 17.47 -12.53
C ARG A 137 -15.33 17.47 -11.08
N LEU A 138 -14.60 16.84 -10.18
CA LEU A 138 -14.88 16.83 -8.76
C LEU A 138 -13.80 17.60 -8.01
N LYS A 139 -14.20 18.33 -6.99
CA LYS A 139 -13.29 18.93 -6.01
C LYS A 139 -13.16 17.98 -4.83
N VAL A 140 -11.95 17.56 -4.52
CA VAL A 140 -11.67 16.49 -3.58
C VAL A 140 -10.68 16.95 -2.51
N VAL A 141 -11.01 16.76 -1.23
CA VAL A 141 -10.04 16.85 -0.13
C VAL A 141 -9.31 15.51 -0.01
N VAL A 142 -7.99 15.55 0.09
CA VAL A 142 -7.15 14.36 0.27
C VAL A 142 -6.30 14.54 1.51
N ALA A 143 -6.51 13.69 2.51
CA ALA A 143 -5.72 13.64 3.73
C ALA A 143 -4.84 12.38 3.76
N CYS A 144 -3.57 12.53 4.07
CA CYS A 144 -2.61 11.44 4.11
C CYS A 144 -1.88 11.31 5.45
N GLY A 145 -2.21 12.15 6.44
CA GLY A 145 -1.59 12.14 7.77
C GLY A 145 -0.06 12.15 7.73
N ASN A 146 0.52 12.83 6.74
CA ASN A 146 1.96 12.85 6.46
C ASN A 146 2.59 11.48 6.11
N GLY A 147 1.76 10.45 5.84
CA GLY A 147 2.18 9.11 5.45
C GLY A 147 2.50 8.98 3.96
N THR A 148 2.86 7.75 3.55
CA THR A 148 3.33 7.44 2.20
C THR A 148 2.33 7.82 1.10
N ALA A 149 1.01 7.75 1.38
CA ALA A 149 -0.03 8.08 0.41
C ALA A 149 0.08 9.53 -0.12
N GLY A 150 0.71 10.44 0.63
CA GLY A 150 0.87 11.85 0.24
C GLY A 150 1.61 12.07 -1.07
N ILE A 151 2.53 11.21 -1.43
CA ILE A 151 3.25 11.31 -2.71
C ILE A 151 2.59 10.54 -3.87
N PHE A 152 1.47 9.86 -3.62
CA PHE A 152 0.71 9.08 -4.60
C PHE A 152 -0.69 9.65 -4.85
N ALA A 153 -1.51 9.75 -3.81
CA ALA A 153 -2.93 10.04 -3.91
C ALA A 153 -3.25 11.40 -4.57
N PRO A 154 -2.61 12.53 -4.19
CA PRO A 154 -2.86 13.80 -4.84
C PRO A 154 -2.55 13.79 -6.34
N LYS A 155 -1.44 13.14 -6.72
CA LYS A 155 -1.03 13.02 -8.13
C LYS A 155 -2.00 12.16 -8.93
N ALA A 156 -2.44 11.02 -8.37
CA ALA A 156 -3.38 10.13 -9.01
C ALA A 156 -4.74 10.83 -9.21
N LEU A 157 -5.28 11.50 -8.20
CA LEU A 157 -6.57 12.18 -8.28
C LEU A 157 -6.55 13.37 -9.25
N ARG A 158 -5.50 14.20 -9.25
CA ARG A 158 -5.32 15.23 -10.29
C ARG A 158 -5.19 14.59 -11.67
N GLY A 159 -4.45 13.50 -11.75
CA GLY A 159 -4.26 12.76 -12.99
C GLY A 159 -5.54 12.23 -13.60
N ILE A 160 -6.56 11.85 -12.84
CA ILE A 160 -7.87 11.44 -13.35
C ILE A 160 -8.83 12.61 -13.62
N GLY A 161 -8.48 13.85 -13.26
CA GLY A 161 -9.26 15.05 -13.57
C GLY A 161 -9.90 15.74 -12.35
N CYS A 162 -9.56 15.37 -11.12
CA CYS A 162 -10.04 16.06 -9.92
C CYS A 162 -9.31 17.39 -9.68
N GLU A 163 -10.02 18.35 -9.10
CA GLU A 163 -9.43 19.47 -8.37
C GLU A 163 -9.12 18.98 -6.95
N VAL A 164 -7.85 19.07 -6.51
CA VAL A 164 -7.40 18.45 -5.26
C VAL A 164 -6.97 19.49 -4.25
N VAL A 165 -7.60 19.46 -3.09
CA VAL A 165 -7.19 20.14 -1.87
C VAL A 165 -6.39 19.15 -1.01
N GLU A 166 -5.11 19.43 -0.82
CA GLU A 166 -4.21 18.57 -0.03
C GLU A 166 -4.29 18.93 1.45
N LEU A 167 -4.43 17.90 2.29
CA LEU A 167 -4.40 17.99 3.74
C LEU A 167 -3.35 17.02 4.27
N ASP A 168 -2.27 17.56 4.86
CA ASP A 168 -1.18 16.79 5.46
C ASP A 168 -0.60 15.70 4.52
N CYS A 169 -0.35 16.10 3.24
CA CYS A 169 0.20 15.22 2.21
C CYS A 169 1.73 15.26 2.09
N ASN A 170 2.41 16.22 2.73
CA ASN A 170 3.87 16.23 2.79
C ASN A 170 4.36 15.11 3.71
N LEU A 171 5.40 14.39 3.30
CA LEU A 171 5.97 13.31 4.09
C LEU A 171 6.59 13.83 5.38
N ASP A 172 6.13 13.33 6.52
CA ASP A 172 6.75 13.52 7.84
C ASP A 172 6.52 12.28 8.69
N TYR A 173 7.57 11.50 8.94
CA TYR A 173 7.48 10.26 9.71
C TYR A 173 7.15 10.45 11.21
N ASN A 174 7.11 11.69 11.70
CA ASN A 174 6.65 11.97 13.07
C ASN A 174 5.13 12.02 13.20
N PHE A 175 4.39 12.13 12.08
CA PHE A 175 2.94 12.25 12.03
C PHE A 175 2.41 13.33 12.99
N PRO A 176 2.81 14.61 12.81
CA PRO A 176 2.72 15.64 13.87
C PRO A 176 1.30 16.02 14.27
N LYS A 177 0.31 15.80 13.44
CA LYS A 177 -1.09 16.22 13.72
C LYS A 177 -1.96 15.06 14.19
N TYR A 178 -1.88 13.93 13.51
CA TYR A 178 -2.61 12.70 13.80
C TYR A 178 -1.90 11.53 13.11
N ASN A 179 -2.15 10.33 13.62
CA ASN A 179 -1.66 9.12 12.96
C ASN A 179 -2.37 8.93 11.61
N PRO A 180 -1.69 8.54 10.52
CA PRO A 180 -2.32 8.23 9.24
C PRO A 180 -3.19 6.97 9.36
N ASN A 181 -4.40 7.16 9.87
CA ASN A 181 -5.40 6.12 10.08
C ASN A 181 -6.78 6.69 9.77
N PRO A 182 -7.49 6.21 8.73
CA PRO A 182 -8.80 6.71 8.35
C PRO A 182 -9.91 6.39 9.38
N GLU A 183 -9.61 5.68 10.45
CA GLU A 183 -10.49 5.48 11.62
C GLU A 183 -10.19 6.48 12.76
N ASP A 184 -9.11 7.26 12.66
CA ASP A 184 -8.77 8.28 13.66
C ASP A 184 -9.74 9.47 13.58
N LEU A 185 -10.43 9.75 14.68
CA LEU A 185 -11.42 10.82 14.75
C LEU A 185 -10.83 12.20 14.46
N LYS A 186 -9.55 12.46 14.79
CA LYS A 186 -8.89 13.72 14.48
C LYS A 186 -8.69 13.87 12.97
N MET A 187 -8.29 12.79 12.30
CA MET A 187 -8.15 12.78 10.85
C MET A 187 -9.50 12.98 10.15
N LEU A 188 -10.53 12.23 10.56
CA LEU A 188 -11.89 12.36 10.01
C LEU A 188 -12.47 13.75 10.23
N HIS A 189 -12.28 14.33 11.41
CA HIS A 189 -12.72 15.70 11.72
C HIS A 189 -11.99 16.73 10.85
N ALA A 190 -10.67 16.61 10.69
CA ALA A 190 -9.89 17.51 9.84
C ALA A 190 -10.35 17.45 8.36
N ILE A 191 -10.67 16.24 7.85
CA ILE A 191 -11.23 16.10 6.51
C ILE A 191 -12.61 16.76 6.41
N SER A 192 -13.50 16.53 7.39
CA SER A 192 -14.85 17.09 7.43
C SER A 192 -14.85 18.63 7.40
N VAL A 193 -13.99 19.23 8.22
CA VAL A 193 -13.79 20.69 8.24
C VAL A 193 -13.31 21.19 6.89
N SER A 194 -12.26 20.55 6.33
CA SER A 194 -11.68 20.95 5.05
C SER A 194 -12.66 20.78 3.88
N VAL A 195 -13.50 19.73 3.88
CA VAL A 195 -14.57 19.55 2.89
C VAL A 195 -15.55 20.73 2.94
N SER A 196 -15.99 21.13 4.13
CA SER A 196 -16.93 22.22 4.32
C SER A 196 -16.33 23.57 3.90
N GLU A 197 -15.13 23.90 4.37
CA GLU A 197 -14.45 25.16 4.09
C GLU A 197 -14.15 25.36 2.60
N ASN A 198 -13.84 24.27 1.89
CA ASN A 198 -13.49 24.30 0.48
C ASN A 198 -14.68 24.04 -0.45
N ASN A 199 -15.88 23.78 0.07
CA ASN A 199 -17.04 23.33 -0.71
C ASN A 199 -16.67 22.14 -1.61
N ALA A 200 -15.98 21.14 -1.05
CA ALA A 200 -15.55 19.97 -1.80
C ALA A 200 -16.68 18.95 -1.97
N ASP A 201 -16.65 18.20 -3.06
CA ASP A 201 -17.65 17.17 -3.37
C ASP A 201 -17.47 15.92 -2.48
N VAL A 202 -16.23 15.63 -2.04
CA VAL A 202 -15.88 14.46 -1.23
C VAL A 202 -14.52 14.65 -0.57
N GLY A 203 -14.31 14.01 0.58
CA GLY A 203 -13.02 13.90 1.26
C GLY A 203 -12.55 12.44 1.34
N PHE A 204 -11.26 12.21 1.14
CA PHE A 204 -10.60 10.91 1.30
C PHE A 204 -9.48 11.02 2.31
N GLY A 205 -9.43 10.05 3.24
CA GLY A 205 -8.32 9.84 4.17
C GLY A 205 -7.65 8.51 3.92
N PHE A 206 -6.32 8.50 3.79
CA PHE A 206 -5.55 7.28 3.55
C PHE A 206 -4.69 6.93 4.75
N ASP A 207 -4.51 5.63 5.01
CA ASP A 207 -3.59 5.16 6.03
C ASP A 207 -2.11 5.21 5.57
N GLY A 208 -1.21 4.82 6.48
CA GLY A 208 0.24 5.01 6.31
C GLY A 208 0.83 4.35 5.07
N ASP A 209 0.28 3.24 4.62
CA ASP A 209 0.69 2.50 3.43
C ASP A 209 -0.38 2.44 2.32
N GLY A 210 -1.46 3.21 2.49
CA GLY A 210 -2.43 3.53 1.45
C GLY A 210 -3.30 2.37 0.97
N ASP A 211 -3.53 1.35 1.78
CA ASP A 211 -4.43 0.25 1.45
C ASP A 211 -5.83 0.38 2.10
N ARG A 212 -6.02 1.40 2.95
CA ARG A 212 -7.30 1.76 3.56
C ARG A 212 -7.70 3.18 3.18
N VAL A 213 -9.01 3.41 3.09
CA VAL A 213 -9.58 4.73 2.79
C VAL A 213 -10.79 5.01 3.67
N GLY A 214 -10.79 6.18 4.31
CA GLY A 214 -11.96 6.80 4.91
C GLY A 214 -12.59 7.78 3.92
N VAL A 215 -13.91 7.89 3.93
CA VAL A 215 -14.66 8.73 2.99
C VAL A 215 -15.58 9.66 3.75
N ILE A 216 -15.50 10.96 3.44
CA ILE A 216 -16.36 12.01 3.94
C ILE A 216 -17.18 12.57 2.78
N ASP A 217 -18.50 12.67 2.93
CA ASP A 217 -19.37 13.25 1.91
C ASP A 217 -19.28 14.79 1.86
N ASN A 218 -19.94 15.39 0.90
CA ASN A 218 -19.98 16.86 0.72
C ASN A 218 -20.71 17.63 1.85
N THR A 219 -21.36 16.93 2.77
CA THR A 219 -21.96 17.53 3.99
C THR A 219 -21.07 17.41 5.22
N GLY A 220 -19.84 16.87 5.07
CA GLY A 220 -18.89 16.63 6.14
C GLY A 220 -19.15 15.36 6.96
N LYS A 221 -20.04 14.46 6.50
CA LYS A 221 -20.37 13.22 7.21
C LYS A 221 -19.57 12.05 6.68
N GLU A 222 -19.16 11.15 7.57
CA GLU A 222 -18.51 9.92 7.23
C GLU A 222 -19.42 8.96 6.47
N ILE A 223 -18.91 8.38 5.40
CA ILE A 223 -19.51 7.23 4.72
C ILE A 223 -18.76 5.98 5.18
N PHE A 224 -19.40 5.18 6.02
CA PHE A 224 -18.77 3.98 6.57
C PHE A 224 -18.33 2.98 5.49
N SER A 225 -17.28 2.23 5.78
CA SER A 225 -16.58 1.36 4.83
C SER A 225 -17.48 0.27 4.20
N ASP A 226 -18.47 -0.25 4.93
CA ASP A 226 -19.48 -1.18 4.41
C ASP A 226 -20.31 -0.56 3.28
N LYS A 227 -20.71 0.70 3.42
CA LYS A 227 -21.44 1.46 2.38
C LYS A 227 -20.56 1.75 1.17
N VAL A 228 -19.29 2.13 1.41
CA VAL A 228 -18.30 2.32 0.34
C VAL A 228 -18.12 1.02 -0.43
N GLY A 229 -17.93 -0.10 0.26
CA GLY A 229 -17.83 -1.44 -0.32
C GLY A 229 -19.06 -1.80 -1.17
N LEU A 230 -20.27 -1.51 -0.66
CA LEU A 230 -21.53 -1.75 -1.38
C LEU A 230 -21.64 -0.90 -2.66
N LEU A 231 -21.22 0.38 -2.62
CA LEU A 231 -21.22 1.25 -3.81
C LEU A 231 -20.26 0.74 -4.89
N ILE A 232 -19.06 0.29 -4.50
CA ILE A 232 -18.08 -0.30 -5.40
C ILE A 232 -18.62 -1.60 -6.00
N ALA A 233 -19.13 -2.50 -5.16
CA ALA A 233 -19.70 -3.78 -5.60
C ALA A 233 -20.85 -3.60 -6.58
N ARG A 234 -21.76 -2.65 -6.33
CA ARG A 234 -22.88 -2.33 -7.23
C ARG A 234 -22.36 -1.83 -8.60
N ASN A 235 -21.34 -0.99 -8.62
CA ASN A 235 -20.75 -0.50 -9.88
C ASN A 235 -20.08 -1.64 -10.66
N LEU A 236 -19.31 -2.49 -9.99
CA LEU A 236 -18.67 -3.65 -10.61
C LEU A 236 -19.69 -4.64 -11.16
N ALA A 237 -20.75 -4.95 -10.40
CA ALA A 237 -21.80 -5.88 -10.83
C ALA A 237 -22.53 -5.42 -12.10
N THR A 238 -22.72 -4.09 -12.29
CA THR A 238 -23.33 -3.56 -13.51
C THR A 238 -22.46 -3.73 -14.75
N ASN A 239 -21.12 -3.74 -14.56
CA ASN A 239 -20.15 -3.89 -15.64
C ASN A 239 -19.82 -5.37 -15.96
N HIS A 240 -20.22 -6.30 -15.12
CA HIS A 240 -19.95 -7.74 -15.23
C HIS A 240 -21.23 -8.59 -15.30
N LYS A 241 -22.32 -8.04 -15.87
CA LYS A 241 -23.53 -8.85 -16.15
C LYS A 241 -23.14 -9.96 -17.14
N ASN A 242 -23.13 -11.20 -16.66
CA ASN A 242 -22.85 -12.44 -17.38
C ASN A 242 -21.40 -12.99 -17.29
N LYS A 243 -20.78 -12.92 -16.10
CA LYS A 243 -19.69 -13.84 -15.78
C LYS A 243 -19.96 -14.62 -14.53
#